data_040e473c46d132888a3b8833d62fa6e5
#
_entry.id   040e473c46d132888a3b8833d62fa6e5
#
_cell.length_a   1.000
_cell.length_b   1.000
_cell.length_c   1.000
_cell.angle_alpha   90.00
_cell.angle_beta   90.00
_cell.angle_gamma   90.00
#
_symmetry.space_group_name_H-M   'P 1'
#
loop_
_entity.id
_entity.type
_entity.pdbx_description
1 polymer ?
#
loop_
_entity_poly.entity_id
_entity_poly.type
_entity_poly.pdbx_seq_one_letter_code
_entity_poly.pdbx_strand_id
1 'polypeptide(L)'
;MKKGRIRRGSGTGSLQREPNGIYTIRAVINGQRFAKTTRTRDYDEALKKLEEFMAPFVRRDKLMALKMLEARVAGMEKRVEIEEENRTQMLLCNSWWYYIDSCRRRDVSERSLVTKKNVWGNFVNWIALVYEENMEVRAVTPEIAEAYLLYLKRCVSSSTWNSRLCYLREIYRVIMGKARAKVNPFDGIPLLPKDCHSRRELAPVEIRRLLAEAEKRGSDWRTLVLTGLYTGLRLGDCCRLTWEKVNLEREIIQLIPSKTRRISPNRTVTIPIHPHLAKVYQKLSVGRKHSDEGVEKESGGSAEPNYILPEIGRMYEQGPHRVSFNLEKIFKAAGIQMSVAVDGRRWKVPEATFHSLRHTFVSMAANAGIPLHIIQSIVGHESRAMTWHYYHEDEGMLRKAISTIPSFEEAVK
;
A
#
# COMPACT_ATOMS: atom_id res chain seq x y z
N MET A 1 45.11 8.93 67.86
CA MET A 1 45.22 7.46 68.06
C MET A 1 44.98 6.76 66.72
N LYS A 2 46.04 6.20 66.13
CA LYS A 2 45.99 5.40 64.88
C LYS A 2 45.32 4.06 65.24
N LYS A 3 44.05 3.81 64.87
CA LYS A 3 43.45 2.51 64.94
C LYS A 3 44.12 1.57 63.95
N GLY A 4 44.78 0.55 64.50
CA GLY A 4 45.57 -0.45 63.76
C GLY A 4 44.73 -1.16 62.68
N ARG A 5 45.34 -1.32 61.54
CA ARG A 5 44.83 -2.17 60.42
C ARG A 5 44.76 -3.63 60.92
N ILE A 6 43.53 -4.10 61.20
CA ILE A 6 43.34 -5.54 61.43
C ILE A 6 43.60 -6.23 60.06
N ARG A 7 44.73 -6.96 59.94
CA ARG A 7 45.01 -7.84 58.81
C ARG A 7 44.00 -9.00 58.91
N ARG A 8 42.95 -8.94 58.15
CA ARG A 8 42.07 -10.10 57.93
C ARG A 8 42.74 -11.05 56.94
N GLY A 9 42.52 -12.34 57.09
CA GLY A 9 43.14 -13.37 56.28
C GLY A 9 42.85 -13.24 54.78
N SER A 10 43.70 -13.82 53.93
CA SER A 10 43.51 -13.84 52.49
C SER A 10 42.13 -14.41 52.15
N GLY A 11 41.31 -13.66 51.38
CA GLY A 11 39.99 -14.12 50.93
C GLY A 11 38.78 -13.53 51.69
N THR A 12 39.00 -12.68 52.74
CA THR A 12 37.89 -12.13 53.56
C THR A 12 37.33 -10.77 53.09
N GLY A 13 37.84 -10.17 52.05
CA GLY A 13 37.48 -8.83 51.59
C GLY A 13 37.72 -7.72 52.65
N SER A 14 37.61 -6.47 52.28
CA SER A 14 37.80 -5.31 53.15
C SER A 14 36.81 -4.17 52.75
N LEU A 15 36.45 -3.36 53.75
CA LEU A 15 35.71 -2.11 53.55
C LEU A 15 36.72 -0.96 53.49
N GLN A 16 36.60 -0.10 52.48
CA GLN A 16 37.33 1.16 52.41
C GLN A 16 36.30 2.29 52.44
N ARG A 17 36.52 3.27 53.32
CA ARG A 17 35.69 4.51 53.32
C ARG A 17 36.25 5.46 52.33
N GLU A 18 35.43 5.86 51.36
CA GLU A 18 35.76 6.81 50.32
C GLU A 18 35.66 8.28 50.85
N PRO A 19 36.22 9.30 50.17
CA PRO A 19 36.17 10.69 50.61
C PRO A 19 34.75 11.23 50.83
N ASN A 20 33.75 10.69 50.10
CA ASN A 20 32.34 11.04 50.21
C ASN A 20 31.61 10.38 51.40
N GLY A 21 32.40 9.66 52.22
CA GLY A 21 31.92 8.96 53.42
C GLY A 21 31.25 7.58 53.17
N ILE A 22 31.06 7.19 51.89
CA ILE A 22 30.46 5.90 51.55
C ILE A 22 31.51 4.78 51.63
N TYR A 23 31.10 3.60 52.08
CA TYR A 23 31.99 2.43 52.10
C TYR A 23 32.01 1.69 50.77
N THR A 24 33.21 1.24 50.34
CA THR A 24 33.42 0.42 49.19
C THR A 24 34.04 -0.94 49.61
N ILE A 25 33.42 -2.02 49.19
CA ILE A 25 33.91 -3.39 49.36
C ILE A 25 35.10 -3.57 48.39
N ARG A 26 36.24 -4.04 48.91
CA ARG A 26 37.40 -4.48 48.14
C ARG A 26 37.74 -5.92 48.49
N ALA A 27 37.78 -6.78 47.47
CA ALA A 27 38.08 -8.20 47.66
C ALA A 27 38.99 -8.68 46.52
N VAL A 28 39.78 -9.69 46.81
CA VAL A 28 40.52 -10.45 45.80
C VAL A 28 39.95 -11.86 45.79
N ILE A 29 39.33 -12.24 44.67
CA ILE A 29 38.66 -13.52 44.52
C ILE A 29 39.28 -14.21 43.30
N ASN A 30 39.83 -15.41 43.47
CA ASN A 30 40.53 -16.14 42.41
C ASN A 30 41.61 -15.32 41.66
N GLY A 31 42.33 -14.46 42.37
CA GLY A 31 43.39 -13.60 41.81
C GLY A 31 42.92 -12.32 41.18
N GLN A 32 41.61 -12.13 40.99
CA GLN A 32 41.01 -10.88 40.43
C GLN A 32 40.60 -9.93 41.55
N ARG A 33 40.83 -8.63 41.33
CA ARG A 33 40.47 -7.57 42.27
C ARG A 33 39.07 -7.05 41.96
N PHE A 34 38.22 -7.04 42.96
CA PHE A 34 36.85 -6.50 42.91
C PHE A 34 36.70 -5.28 43.81
N ALA A 35 36.02 -4.26 43.31
CA ALA A 35 35.61 -3.09 44.08
C ALA A 35 34.12 -2.86 43.85
N LYS A 36 33.30 -2.77 44.92
CA LYS A 36 31.86 -2.54 44.86
C LYS A 36 31.43 -1.57 45.95
N THR A 37 30.78 -0.50 45.59
CA THR A 37 30.21 0.46 46.54
C THR A 37 29.05 -0.16 47.35
N THR A 38 29.02 0.10 48.64
CA THR A 38 27.91 -0.34 49.53
C THR A 38 26.72 0.64 49.46
N ARG A 39 26.91 1.85 48.97
CA ARG A 39 25.95 2.95 48.95
C ARG A 39 25.45 3.34 50.36
N THR A 40 26.19 2.99 51.40
CA THR A 40 25.87 3.40 52.79
C THR A 40 27.10 4.07 53.40
N ARG A 41 26.82 4.99 54.36
CA ARG A 41 27.80 5.66 55.22
C ARG A 41 27.90 5.01 56.59
N ASP A 42 26.95 4.10 56.88
CA ASP A 42 26.96 3.31 58.14
C ASP A 42 27.89 2.11 58.01
N TYR A 43 28.74 1.94 59.02
CA TYR A 43 29.77 0.88 59.04
C TYR A 43 29.14 -0.51 59.20
N ASP A 44 28.13 -0.62 60.06
CA ASP A 44 27.53 -1.91 60.40
C ASP A 44 26.70 -2.43 59.24
N GLU A 45 25.99 -1.53 58.57
CA GLU A 45 25.31 -1.86 57.33
C GLU A 45 26.26 -2.22 56.21
N ALA A 46 27.39 -1.52 56.10
CA ALA A 46 28.42 -1.83 55.11
C ALA A 46 29.08 -3.20 55.38
N LEU A 47 29.23 -3.56 56.67
CA LEU A 47 29.79 -4.85 57.06
C LEU A 47 28.84 -6.00 56.71
N LYS A 48 27.53 -5.85 56.94
CA LYS A 48 26.54 -6.84 56.48
C LYS A 48 26.59 -7.03 54.96
N LYS A 49 26.66 -5.94 54.22
CA LYS A 49 26.79 -6.01 52.73
C LYS A 49 28.09 -6.66 52.29
N LEU A 50 29.20 -6.49 53.05
CA LEU A 50 30.46 -7.21 52.82
C LEU A 50 30.30 -8.70 53.06
N GLU A 51 29.64 -9.08 54.18
CA GLU A 51 29.43 -10.50 54.52
C GLU A 51 28.51 -11.18 53.50
N GLU A 52 27.45 -10.54 53.07
CA GLU A 52 26.56 -10.99 51.98
C GLU A 52 27.30 -11.14 50.66
N PHE A 53 28.16 -10.17 50.30
CA PHE A 53 28.97 -10.21 49.11
C PHE A 53 29.99 -11.35 49.11
N MET A 54 30.62 -11.57 50.24
CA MET A 54 31.67 -12.60 50.39
C MET A 54 31.13 -13.99 50.69
N ALA A 55 29.88 -14.12 51.16
CA ALA A 55 29.30 -15.41 51.54
C ALA A 55 29.41 -16.51 50.48
N PRO A 56 29.22 -16.27 49.19
CA PRO A 56 29.40 -17.29 48.15
C PRO A 56 30.85 -17.77 47.98
N PHE A 57 31.82 -16.91 48.31
CA PHE A 57 33.27 -17.17 48.07
C PHE A 57 34.00 -17.71 49.31
N VAL A 58 33.40 -17.56 50.48
CA VAL A 58 34.00 -18.04 51.77
C VAL A 58 33.62 -19.48 52.05
N ARG A 59 32.54 -19.98 51.49
CA ARG A 59 32.12 -21.38 51.67
C ARG A 59 33.01 -22.32 50.86
N ARG A 60 33.62 -23.30 51.51
CA ARG A 60 34.47 -24.36 50.92
C ARG A 60 33.70 -25.28 49.97
N ASP A 61 32.39 -25.24 49.96
CA ASP A 61 31.57 -26.06 49.09
C ASP A 61 31.36 -25.37 47.75
N LYS A 62 32.18 -25.71 46.79
CA LYS A 62 32.15 -25.19 45.38
C LYS A 62 30.78 -25.39 44.71
N LEU A 63 30.08 -26.47 45.05
CA LEU A 63 28.76 -26.77 44.47
C LEU A 63 27.67 -25.81 44.94
N MET A 64 27.72 -25.41 46.22
CA MET A 64 26.77 -24.49 46.81
C MET A 64 27.00 -23.03 46.33
N ALA A 65 28.27 -22.67 46.13
CA ALA A 65 28.64 -21.40 45.54
C ALA A 65 28.15 -21.30 44.03
N LEU A 66 28.29 -22.40 43.31
CA LEU A 66 27.80 -22.48 41.91
C LEU A 66 26.27 -22.32 41.85
N LYS A 67 25.51 -23.04 42.65
CA LYS A 67 24.05 -22.92 42.76
C LYS A 67 23.58 -21.52 43.15
N MET A 68 24.29 -20.83 44.01
CA MET A 68 23.98 -19.43 44.37
C MET A 68 24.25 -18.45 43.20
N LEU A 69 25.29 -18.69 42.42
CA LEU A 69 25.62 -17.92 41.22
C LEU A 69 24.57 -18.17 40.10
N GLU A 70 24.18 -19.39 39.86
CA GLU A 70 23.14 -19.78 38.91
C GLU A 70 21.79 -19.14 39.27
N ALA A 71 21.36 -19.19 40.54
CA ALA A 71 20.16 -18.55 41.00
C ALA A 71 20.20 -17.02 40.85
N ARG A 72 21.37 -16.41 40.99
CA ARG A 72 21.55 -14.96 40.82
C ARG A 72 21.55 -14.54 39.35
N VAL A 73 22.15 -15.34 38.50
CA VAL A 73 22.09 -15.16 37.03
C VAL A 73 20.64 -15.27 36.53
N ALA A 74 19.94 -16.34 36.92
CA ALA A 74 18.53 -16.53 36.58
C ALA A 74 17.63 -15.37 37.09
N GLY A 75 17.91 -14.81 38.27
CA GLY A 75 17.22 -13.62 38.79
C GLY A 75 17.55 -12.35 38.03
N MET A 76 18.76 -12.22 37.49
CA MET A 76 19.14 -11.09 36.61
C MET A 76 18.53 -11.22 35.23
N GLU A 77 18.55 -12.41 34.64
CA GLU A 77 17.91 -12.70 33.35
C GLU A 77 16.41 -12.37 33.39
N LYS A 78 15.75 -12.79 34.47
CA LYS A 78 14.32 -12.48 34.69
C LYS A 78 14.04 -10.98 34.85
N ARG A 79 14.96 -10.22 35.45
CA ARG A 79 14.85 -8.75 35.55
C ARG A 79 15.08 -8.06 34.20
N VAL A 80 16.04 -8.54 33.44
CA VAL A 80 16.30 -8.04 32.07
C VAL A 80 15.11 -8.34 31.18
N GLU A 81 14.50 -9.51 31.30
CA GLU A 81 13.32 -9.91 30.54
C GLU A 81 12.12 -9.01 30.88
N ILE A 82 11.90 -8.70 32.17
CA ILE A 82 10.84 -7.75 32.63
C ILE A 82 11.13 -6.31 32.17
N GLU A 83 12.38 -5.84 32.25
CA GLU A 83 12.75 -4.50 31.76
C GLU A 83 12.65 -4.40 30.24
N GLU A 84 12.98 -5.46 29.51
CA GLU A 84 12.77 -5.53 28.07
C GLU A 84 11.29 -5.64 27.70
N GLU A 85 10.48 -6.35 28.47
CA GLU A 85 9.01 -6.37 28.30
C GLU A 85 8.39 -4.98 28.51
N ASN A 86 8.84 -4.23 29.50
CA ASN A 86 8.37 -2.87 29.75
C ASN A 86 8.89 -1.84 28.75
N ARG A 87 10.04 -2.08 28.11
CA ARG A 87 10.61 -1.18 27.08
C ARG A 87 9.95 -1.25 25.71
N THR A 88 9.15 -2.26 25.45
CA THR A 88 8.61 -2.54 24.10
C THR A 88 7.08 -2.56 24.06
N GLN A 89 6.43 -1.67 24.81
CA GLN A 89 5.00 -1.45 24.65
C GLN A 89 4.76 -0.71 23.31
N MET A 90 4.40 -1.45 22.26
CA MET A 90 3.96 -0.84 21.02
C MET A 90 2.46 -0.62 21.07
N LEU A 91 2.04 0.64 21.27
CA LEU A 91 0.64 1.02 21.22
C LEU A 91 0.13 1.07 19.78
N LEU A 92 -1.13 0.73 19.56
CA LEU A 92 -1.77 0.78 18.24
C LEU A 92 -1.70 2.17 17.61
N CYS A 93 -1.90 3.24 18.39
CA CYS A 93 -1.85 4.62 17.91
C CYS A 93 -0.47 5.00 17.27
N ASN A 94 0.61 4.44 17.81
CA ASN A 94 1.98 4.71 17.34
C ASN A 94 2.50 3.68 16.31
N SER A 95 1.80 2.58 16.13
CA SER A 95 2.25 1.43 15.34
C SER A 95 2.41 1.73 13.84
N TRP A 96 1.70 2.73 13.32
CA TRP A 96 1.86 3.17 11.92
C TRP A 96 3.27 3.63 11.58
N TRP A 97 3.95 4.33 12.49
CA TRP A 97 5.33 4.78 12.30
C TRP A 97 6.30 3.61 12.15
N TYR A 98 6.09 2.55 12.94
CA TYR A 98 6.90 1.32 12.82
C TYR A 98 6.64 0.59 11.49
N TYR A 99 5.42 0.65 10.96
CA TYR A 99 5.14 0.11 9.64
C TYR A 99 5.87 0.87 8.54
N ILE A 100 5.88 2.21 8.58
CA ILE A 100 6.52 3.06 7.57
C ILE A 100 8.04 2.84 7.54
N ASP A 101 8.68 2.79 8.71
CA ASP A 101 10.14 2.68 8.84
C ASP A 101 10.65 1.23 8.65
N SER A 102 9.75 0.26 8.50
CA SER A 102 10.13 -1.14 8.37
C SER A 102 10.69 -1.47 6.98
N CYS A 103 11.88 -2.08 6.94
CA CYS A 103 12.44 -2.66 5.72
C CYS A 103 11.65 -3.90 5.19
N ARG A 104 10.78 -4.48 6.02
CA ARG A 104 9.90 -5.61 5.63
C ARG A 104 8.63 -5.15 4.89
N ARG A 105 8.38 -3.85 4.85
CA ARG A 105 7.26 -3.26 4.13
C ARG A 105 7.48 -3.38 2.62
N ARG A 106 6.46 -3.80 1.89
CA ARG A 106 6.48 -3.75 0.42
C ARG A 106 6.53 -2.29 -0.05
N ASP A 107 7.37 -2.04 -1.04
CA ASP A 107 7.36 -0.75 -1.71
C ASP A 107 6.07 -0.59 -2.53
N VAL A 108 5.28 0.44 -2.22
CA VAL A 108 4.01 0.76 -2.88
C VAL A 108 3.94 2.24 -3.19
N SER A 109 3.02 2.64 -4.08
CA SER A 109 2.82 4.06 -4.40
C SER A 109 2.39 4.85 -3.17
N GLU A 110 2.73 6.14 -3.13
CA GLU A 110 2.34 7.07 -2.08
C GLU A 110 0.81 7.06 -1.85
N ARG A 111 0.04 7.06 -2.93
CA ARG A 111 -1.43 6.93 -2.86
C ARG A 111 -1.88 5.65 -2.17
N SER A 112 -1.18 4.54 -2.40
CA SER A 112 -1.47 3.27 -1.71
C SER A 112 -1.09 3.34 -0.24
N LEU A 113 0.00 4.04 0.12
CA LEU A 113 0.37 4.29 1.51
C LEU A 113 -0.70 5.10 2.24
N VAL A 114 -1.19 6.18 1.62
CA VAL A 114 -2.29 6.98 2.19
C VAL A 114 -3.54 6.12 2.42
N THR A 115 -3.88 5.25 1.45
CA THR A 115 -5.01 4.33 1.59
C THR A 115 -4.82 3.37 2.77
N LYS A 116 -3.64 2.76 2.89
CA LYS A 116 -3.29 1.86 4.01
C LYS A 116 -3.31 2.60 5.34
N LYS A 117 -2.78 3.83 5.40
CA LYS A 117 -2.83 4.69 6.60
C LYS A 117 -4.27 4.91 7.06
N ASN A 118 -5.15 5.26 6.13
CA ASN A 118 -6.56 5.48 6.45
C ASN A 118 -7.26 4.19 6.94
N VAL A 119 -6.95 3.05 6.31
CA VAL A 119 -7.52 1.76 6.74
C VAL A 119 -7.03 1.38 8.13
N TRP A 120 -5.75 1.55 8.41
CA TRP A 120 -5.18 1.30 9.73
C TRP A 120 -5.74 2.26 10.78
N GLY A 121 -5.77 3.56 10.48
CA GLY A 121 -6.33 4.57 11.37
C GLY A 121 -7.79 4.32 11.71
N ASN A 122 -8.61 3.88 10.75
CA ASN A 122 -10.01 3.51 11.02
C ASN A 122 -10.12 2.31 11.98
N PHE A 123 -9.23 1.34 11.88
CA PHE A 123 -9.17 0.20 12.79
C PHE A 123 -8.76 0.65 14.20
N VAL A 124 -7.69 1.43 14.31
CA VAL A 124 -7.19 1.97 15.60
C VAL A 124 -8.26 2.82 16.29
N ASN A 125 -8.90 3.73 15.53
CA ASN A 125 -9.98 4.57 16.08
C ASN A 125 -11.19 3.74 16.54
N TRP A 126 -11.53 2.66 15.82
CA TRP A 126 -12.61 1.78 16.22
C TRP A 126 -12.26 1.05 17.53
N ILE A 127 -11.01 0.57 17.67
CA ILE A 127 -10.54 -0.03 18.92
C ILE A 127 -10.62 0.95 20.10
N ALA A 128 -10.14 2.17 19.89
CA ALA A 128 -10.19 3.21 20.92
C ALA A 128 -11.62 3.52 21.40
N LEU A 129 -12.61 3.40 20.50
CA LEU A 129 -14.01 3.64 20.83
C LEU A 129 -14.70 2.45 21.51
N VAL A 130 -14.30 1.21 21.19
CA VAL A 130 -15.04 0.00 21.62
C VAL A 130 -14.36 -0.71 22.78
N TYR A 131 -13.04 -0.61 22.88
CA TYR A 131 -12.23 -1.28 23.89
C TYR A 131 -11.43 -0.27 24.74
N GLU A 132 -10.20 0.03 24.32
CA GLU A 132 -9.24 0.84 25.08
C GLU A 132 -8.43 1.73 24.13
N GLU A 133 -8.29 3.02 24.48
CA GLU A 133 -7.57 4.01 23.66
C GLU A 133 -6.09 3.66 23.48
N ASN A 134 -5.46 3.14 24.52
CA ASN A 134 -4.03 2.84 24.56
C ASN A 134 -3.73 1.34 24.45
N MET A 135 -4.54 0.60 23.70
CA MET A 135 -4.33 -0.84 23.51
C MET A 135 -2.99 -1.13 22.82
N GLU A 136 -2.28 -2.11 23.34
CA GLU A 136 -1.07 -2.60 22.72
C GLU A 136 -1.37 -3.45 21.48
N VAL A 137 -0.47 -3.40 20.50
CA VAL A 137 -0.59 -4.24 19.28
C VAL A 137 -0.70 -5.73 19.65
N ARG A 138 0.09 -6.22 20.61
CA ARG A 138 0.06 -7.64 21.05
C ARG A 138 -1.22 -8.06 21.76
N ALA A 139 -2.00 -7.11 22.25
CA ALA A 139 -3.27 -7.37 22.94
C ALA A 139 -4.45 -7.56 21.97
N VAL A 140 -4.26 -7.26 20.68
CA VAL A 140 -5.30 -7.49 19.67
C VAL A 140 -5.43 -8.99 19.39
N THR A 141 -6.54 -9.56 19.84
CA THR A 141 -6.86 -10.97 19.63
C THR A 141 -7.61 -11.21 18.33
N PRO A 142 -7.70 -12.46 17.83
CA PRO A 142 -8.54 -12.81 16.69
C PRO A 142 -10.00 -12.39 16.85
N GLU A 143 -10.56 -12.50 18.06
CA GLU A 143 -11.95 -12.13 18.36
C GLU A 143 -12.18 -10.62 18.19
N ILE A 144 -11.21 -9.79 18.57
CA ILE A 144 -11.24 -8.33 18.35
C ILE A 144 -11.18 -8.03 16.86
N ALA A 145 -10.33 -8.71 16.11
CA ALA A 145 -10.22 -8.54 14.67
C ALA A 145 -11.52 -8.94 13.96
N GLU A 146 -12.12 -10.07 14.35
CA GLU A 146 -13.41 -10.52 13.83
C GLU A 146 -14.54 -9.54 14.15
N ALA A 147 -14.61 -9.02 15.37
CA ALA A 147 -15.60 -8.02 15.76
C ALA A 147 -15.50 -6.76 14.88
N TYR A 148 -14.29 -6.25 14.63
CA TYR A 148 -14.08 -5.14 13.71
C TYR A 148 -14.52 -5.47 12.28
N LEU A 149 -14.19 -6.64 11.78
CA LEU A 149 -14.54 -7.06 10.43
C LEU A 149 -16.05 -7.29 10.26
N LEU A 150 -16.75 -7.75 11.29
CA LEU A 150 -18.21 -7.81 11.33
C LEU A 150 -18.84 -6.42 11.28
N TYR A 151 -18.34 -5.47 12.06
CA TYR A 151 -18.72 -4.07 11.96
C TYR A 151 -18.50 -3.53 10.55
N LEU A 152 -17.30 -3.76 9.99
CA LEU A 152 -16.92 -3.30 8.66
C LEU A 152 -17.81 -3.87 7.55
N LYS A 153 -18.25 -5.14 7.67
CA LYS A 153 -19.13 -5.80 6.70
C LYS A 153 -20.47 -5.09 6.55
N ARG A 154 -20.95 -4.42 7.59
CA ARG A 154 -22.19 -3.61 7.56
C ARG A 154 -21.99 -2.25 6.90
N CYS A 155 -20.75 -1.78 6.79
CA CYS A 155 -20.42 -0.42 6.35
C CYS A 155 -19.97 -0.35 4.89
N VAL A 156 -19.42 -1.42 4.31
CA VAL A 156 -18.75 -1.36 3.00
C VAL A 156 -19.09 -2.57 2.11
N SER A 157 -18.80 -2.45 0.80
CA SER A 157 -18.95 -3.57 -0.15
C SER A 157 -17.96 -4.70 0.12
N SER A 158 -18.28 -5.93 -0.31
CA SER A 158 -17.40 -7.11 -0.19
C SER A 158 -16.01 -6.87 -0.78
N SER A 159 -15.91 -6.19 -1.93
CA SER A 159 -14.62 -5.84 -2.54
C SER A 159 -13.79 -4.89 -1.68
N THR A 160 -14.43 -3.87 -1.08
CA THR A 160 -13.77 -2.93 -0.16
C THR A 160 -13.37 -3.63 1.13
N TRP A 161 -14.22 -4.48 1.67
CA TRP A 161 -13.95 -5.28 2.85
C TRP A 161 -12.73 -6.18 2.64
N ASN A 162 -12.69 -6.93 1.52
CA ASN A 162 -11.56 -7.78 1.16
C ASN A 162 -10.24 -6.99 1.05
N SER A 163 -10.30 -5.82 0.42
CA SER A 163 -9.12 -4.95 0.29
C SER A 163 -8.62 -4.47 1.65
N ARG A 164 -9.54 -4.07 2.55
CA ARG A 164 -9.18 -3.61 3.90
C ARG A 164 -8.62 -4.75 4.74
N LEU A 165 -9.20 -5.95 4.67
CA LEU A 165 -8.64 -7.14 5.33
C LEU A 165 -7.21 -7.42 4.86
N CYS A 166 -6.96 -7.40 3.54
CA CYS A 166 -5.61 -7.61 3.00
C CYS A 166 -4.63 -6.55 3.50
N TYR A 167 -5.03 -5.27 3.60
CA TYR A 167 -4.17 -4.21 4.13
C TYR A 167 -3.90 -4.38 5.63
N LEU A 168 -4.91 -4.68 6.44
CA LEU A 168 -4.75 -4.93 7.87
C LEU A 168 -3.82 -6.11 8.13
N ARG A 169 -4.03 -7.21 7.40
CA ARG A 169 -3.19 -8.41 7.47
C ARG A 169 -1.74 -8.11 7.12
N GLU A 170 -1.50 -7.34 6.05
CA GLU A 170 -0.15 -6.96 5.63
C GLU A 170 0.52 -6.05 6.67
N ILE A 171 -0.18 -5.01 7.13
CA ILE A 171 0.37 -4.06 8.11
C ILE A 171 0.74 -4.81 9.39
N TYR A 172 -0.19 -5.61 9.90
CA TYR A 172 0.03 -6.35 11.14
C TYR A 172 1.20 -7.33 11.03
N ARG A 173 1.34 -8.03 9.90
CA ARG A 173 2.47 -8.94 9.64
C ARG A 173 3.82 -8.24 9.69
N VAL A 174 3.88 -6.98 9.26
CA VAL A 174 5.12 -6.19 9.29
C VAL A 174 5.48 -5.77 10.71
N ILE A 175 4.48 -5.34 11.52
CA ILE A 175 4.71 -4.78 12.86
C ILE A 175 4.76 -5.84 13.96
N MET A 176 4.12 -7.00 13.78
CA MET A 176 3.94 -8.02 14.83
C MET A 176 5.23 -8.49 15.49
N GLY A 177 6.31 -8.65 14.72
CA GLY A 177 7.60 -9.09 15.25
C GLY A 177 8.18 -8.09 16.25
N LYS A 178 8.10 -6.79 15.95
CA LYS A 178 8.55 -5.72 16.83
C LYS A 178 7.61 -5.52 18.02
N ALA A 179 6.31 -5.76 17.82
CA ALA A 179 5.29 -5.72 18.88
C ALA A 179 5.27 -6.99 19.74
N ARG A 180 6.12 -7.98 19.45
CA ARG A 180 6.12 -9.31 20.13
C ARG A 180 4.74 -10.00 20.12
N ALA A 181 3.92 -9.71 19.13
CA ALA A 181 2.66 -10.42 18.92
C ALA A 181 2.92 -11.82 18.38
N LYS A 182 2.34 -12.85 19.00
CA LYS A 182 2.59 -14.26 18.65
C LYS A 182 1.92 -14.66 17.32
N VAL A 183 0.75 -14.10 17.06
CA VAL A 183 -0.08 -14.40 15.88
C VAL A 183 -0.57 -13.11 15.24
N ASN A 184 -0.82 -13.16 13.94
CA ASN A 184 -1.51 -12.06 13.27
C ASN A 184 -3.03 -12.30 13.39
N PRO A 185 -3.79 -11.44 14.09
CA PRO A 185 -5.21 -11.68 14.37
C PRO A 185 -6.09 -11.66 13.11
N PHE A 186 -5.57 -11.19 11.98
CA PHE A 186 -6.28 -11.17 10.70
C PHE A 186 -5.98 -12.39 9.82
N ASP A 187 -5.01 -13.24 10.18
CA ASP A 187 -4.70 -14.44 9.39
C ASP A 187 -5.82 -15.50 9.58
N GLY A 188 -5.99 -16.35 8.57
CA GLY A 188 -7.05 -17.36 8.56
C GLY A 188 -8.45 -16.88 8.19
N ILE A 189 -8.74 -15.59 8.22
CA ILE A 189 -10.07 -15.05 7.89
C ILE A 189 -10.29 -15.13 6.36
N PRO A 190 -11.31 -15.83 5.84
CA PRO A 190 -11.53 -15.97 4.41
C PRO A 190 -12.01 -14.68 3.78
N LEU A 191 -11.68 -14.48 2.50
CA LEU A 191 -12.22 -13.37 1.71
C LEU A 191 -13.71 -13.61 1.41
N LEU A 192 -14.49 -12.55 1.40
CA LEU A 192 -15.89 -12.60 0.97
C LEU A 192 -15.97 -12.83 -0.55
N PRO A 193 -17.02 -13.49 -1.05
CA PRO A 193 -17.29 -13.55 -2.46
C PRO A 193 -17.32 -12.15 -3.08
N LYS A 194 -16.70 -12.00 -4.25
CA LYS A 194 -16.71 -10.70 -4.94
C LYS A 194 -18.08 -10.46 -5.55
N ASP A 195 -18.65 -9.31 -5.26
CA ASP A 195 -19.83 -8.85 -5.98
C ASP A 195 -19.42 -8.45 -7.39
N CYS A 196 -19.87 -9.18 -8.39
CA CYS A 196 -19.54 -8.95 -9.80
C CYS A 196 -20.42 -7.84 -10.41
N HIS A 197 -20.34 -6.60 -9.85
CA HIS A 197 -20.89 -5.43 -10.54
C HIS A 197 -19.76 -4.75 -11.32
N SER A 198 -19.60 -5.14 -12.58
CA SER A 198 -18.75 -4.42 -13.52
C SER A 198 -19.48 -3.17 -14.03
N ARG A 199 -18.71 -2.16 -14.42
CA ARG A 199 -19.28 -1.02 -15.16
C ARG A 199 -19.77 -1.54 -16.50
N ARG A 200 -20.91 -1.03 -16.97
CA ARG A 200 -21.44 -1.40 -18.28
C ARG A 200 -20.74 -0.65 -19.41
N GLU A 201 -20.84 -1.18 -20.58
CA GLU A 201 -20.56 -0.48 -21.83
C GLU A 201 -21.62 0.59 -22.12
N LEU A 202 -21.27 1.55 -22.95
CA LEU A 202 -22.16 2.60 -23.40
C LEU A 202 -22.78 2.21 -24.75
N ALA A 203 -24.09 2.40 -24.86
CA ALA A 203 -24.79 2.20 -26.14
C ALA A 203 -24.38 3.26 -27.18
N PRO A 204 -24.44 2.96 -28.47
CA PRO A 204 -24.07 3.94 -29.54
C PRO A 204 -24.81 5.28 -29.45
N VAL A 205 -26.06 5.26 -29.00
CA VAL A 205 -26.87 6.48 -28.78
C VAL A 205 -26.33 7.30 -27.61
N GLU A 206 -25.90 6.64 -26.53
CA GLU A 206 -25.30 7.29 -25.36
C GLU A 206 -23.94 7.91 -25.72
N ILE A 207 -23.12 7.22 -26.53
CA ILE A 207 -21.84 7.74 -27.00
C ILE A 207 -22.05 9.02 -27.81
N ARG A 208 -23.02 9.04 -28.73
CA ARG A 208 -23.33 10.24 -29.54
C ARG A 208 -23.74 11.41 -28.64
N ARG A 209 -24.64 11.17 -27.67
CA ARG A 209 -25.08 12.23 -26.71
C ARG A 209 -23.90 12.70 -25.84
N LEU A 210 -23.06 11.78 -25.38
CA LEU A 210 -21.89 12.10 -24.57
C LEU A 210 -20.90 13.00 -25.33
N LEU A 211 -20.64 12.71 -26.61
CA LEU A 211 -19.77 13.51 -27.45
C LEU A 211 -20.36 14.91 -27.73
N ALA A 212 -21.66 15.01 -27.90
CA ALA A 212 -22.36 16.30 -28.09
C ALA A 212 -22.26 17.15 -26.81
N GLU A 213 -22.50 16.59 -25.64
CA GLU A 213 -22.38 17.31 -24.37
C GLU A 213 -20.94 17.66 -24.01
N ALA A 214 -19.99 16.81 -24.37
CA ALA A 214 -18.58 17.10 -24.20
C ALA A 214 -18.14 18.29 -25.10
N GLU A 215 -18.61 18.36 -26.34
CA GLU A 215 -18.34 19.47 -27.27
C GLU A 215 -18.85 20.80 -26.71
N LYS A 216 -20.07 20.84 -26.18
CA LYS A 216 -20.65 22.06 -25.56
C LYS A 216 -19.77 22.58 -24.41
N ARG A 217 -19.05 21.70 -23.75
CA ARG A 217 -18.14 22.08 -22.66
C ARG A 217 -16.76 22.51 -23.15
N GLY A 218 -16.42 22.20 -24.40
CA GLY A 218 -15.19 22.54 -25.05
C GLY A 218 -14.59 21.36 -25.82
N SER A 219 -13.92 21.67 -26.92
CA SER A 219 -13.32 20.70 -27.85
C SER A 219 -12.36 19.71 -27.15
N ASP A 220 -11.66 20.17 -26.09
CA ASP A 220 -10.73 19.34 -25.33
C ASP A 220 -11.47 18.22 -24.57
N TRP A 221 -12.65 18.49 -24.01
CA TRP A 221 -13.47 17.48 -23.36
C TRP A 221 -13.98 16.42 -24.32
N ARG A 222 -14.37 16.84 -25.53
CA ARG A 222 -14.74 15.92 -26.60
C ARG A 222 -13.57 15.07 -27.02
N THR A 223 -12.40 15.69 -27.21
CA THR A 223 -11.18 14.97 -27.56
C THR A 223 -10.74 13.99 -26.47
N LEU A 224 -10.90 14.34 -25.18
CA LEU A 224 -10.64 13.41 -24.07
C LEU A 224 -11.55 12.17 -24.14
N VAL A 225 -12.85 12.37 -24.41
CA VAL A 225 -13.82 11.27 -24.56
C VAL A 225 -13.47 10.39 -25.76
N LEU A 226 -13.15 10.99 -26.93
CA LEU A 226 -12.72 10.28 -28.12
C LEU A 226 -11.43 9.46 -27.88
N THR A 227 -10.46 10.07 -27.21
CA THR A 227 -9.21 9.38 -26.80
C THR A 227 -9.52 8.16 -25.97
N GLY A 228 -10.35 8.30 -24.90
CA GLY A 228 -10.75 7.17 -24.07
C GLY A 228 -11.51 6.07 -24.83
N LEU A 229 -12.40 6.47 -25.77
CA LEU A 229 -13.23 5.56 -26.57
C LEU A 229 -12.41 4.76 -27.58
N TYR A 230 -11.51 5.41 -28.33
CA TYR A 230 -10.78 4.78 -29.43
C TYR A 230 -9.44 4.14 -29.03
N THR A 231 -8.97 4.39 -27.80
CA THR A 231 -7.71 3.79 -27.31
C THR A 231 -7.91 2.82 -26.15
N GLY A 232 -9.06 2.91 -25.47
CA GLY A 232 -9.29 2.17 -24.25
C GLY A 232 -8.38 2.57 -23.09
N LEU A 233 -7.65 3.68 -23.16
CA LEU A 233 -6.75 4.17 -22.11
C LEU A 233 -7.51 4.55 -20.82
N ARG A 234 -6.83 4.48 -19.70
CA ARG A 234 -7.38 4.96 -18.43
C ARG A 234 -7.40 6.49 -18.43
N LEU A 235 -8.35 7.08 -17.68
CA LEU A 235 -8.48 8.54 -17.58
C LEU A 235 -7.15 9.25 -17.34
N GLY A 236 -6.37 8.78 -16.37
CA GLY A 236 -5.08 9.40 -16.05
C GLY A 236 -4.03 9.27 -17.14
N ASP A 237 -4.10 8.23 -17.97
CA ASP A 237 -3.21 8.07 -19.11
C ASP A 237 -3.65 8.97 -20.27
N CYS A 238 -4.97 9.15 -20.49
CA CYS A 238 -5.52 10.10 -21.47
C CYS A 238 -5.18 11.55 -21.11
N CYS A 239 -5.38 11.95 -19.84
CA CYS A 239 -5.10 13.32 -19.39
C CYS A 239 -3.62 13.69 -19.49
N ARG A 240 -2.72 12.72 -19.31
CA ARG A 240 -1.27 12.89 -19.34
C ARG A 240 -0.62 12.42 -20.65
N LEU A 241 -1.42 12.28 -21.70
CA LEU A 241 -0.90 11.94 -23.00
C LEU A 241 -0.17 13.15 -23.60
N THR A 242 1.10 12.95 -23.97
CA THR A 242 1.95 13.98 -24.53
C THR A 242 2.22 13.71 -26.02
N TRP A 243 2.59 14.75 -26.77
CA TRP A 243 2.87 14.63 -28.20
C TRP A 243 4.06 13.72 -28.51
N GLU A 244 5.04 13.59 -27.59
CA GLU A 244 6.19 12.69 -27.76
C GLU A 244 5.78 11.21 -27.80
N LYS A 245 4.60 10.89 -27.28
CA LYS A 245 4.05 9.52 -27.27
C LYS A 245 3.18 9.22 -28.49
N VAL A 246 2.89 10.22 -29.32
CA VAL A 246 2.00 10.13 -30.48
C VAL A 246 2.81 10.32 -31.75
N ASN A 247 2.87 9.29 -32.57
CA ASN A 247 3.44 9.39 -33.90
C ASN A 247 2.29 9.40 -34.91
N LEU A 248 2.01 10.59 -35.48
CA LEU A 248 0.93 10.78 -36.44
C LEU A 248 1.25 10.21 -37.83
N GLU A 249 2.52 10.10 -38.22
CA GLU A 249 2.93 9.52 -39.51
C GLU A 249 2.72 8.00 -39.52
N ARG A 250 3.06 7.33 -38.40
CA ARG A 250 2.85 5.89 -38.21
C ARG A 250 1.47 5.56 -37.65
N GLU A 251 0.69 6.57 -37.31
CA GLU A 251 -0.63 6.44 -36.66
C GLU A 251 -0.60 5.53 -35.42
N ILE A 252 0.38 5.75 -34.51
CA ILE A 252 0.52 4.97 -33.28
C ILE A 252 0.72 5.86 -32.06
N ILE A 253 0.22 5.37 -30.91
CA ILE A 253 0.52 5.89 -29.58
C ILE A 253 1.40 4.87 -28.88
N GLN A 254 2.52 5.31 -28.29
CA GLN A 254 3.41 4.46 -27.49
C GLN A 254 3.57 5.02 -26.10
N LEU A 255 3.20 4.27 -25.09
CA LEU A 255 3.30 4.71 -23.71
C LEU A 255 3.46 3.53 -22.74
N ILE A 256 4.00 3.81 -21.57
CA ILE A 256 4.00 2.91 -20.42
C ILE A 256 2.82 3.31 -19.52
N PRO A 257 1.78 2.45 -19.36
CA PRO A 257 0.61 2.81 -18.56
C PRO A 257 1.00 3.12 -17.11
N SER A 258 0.51 4.25 -16.60
CA SER A 258 0.93 4.78 -15.28
C SER A 258 0.69 3.82 -14.11
N LYS A 259 -0.39 3.02 -14.17
CA LYS A 259 -0.74 2.06 -13.12
C LYS A 259 0.24 0.88 -13.03
N THR A 260 0.81 0.46 -14.15
CA THR A 260 1.69 -0.72 -14.24
C THR A 260 3.18 -0.35 -14.32
N ARG A 261 3.49 0.93 -14.53
CA ARG A 261 4.86 1.45 -14.67
C ARG A 261 5.80 1.02 -13.54
N ARG A 262 5.28 0.93 -12.31
CA ARG A 262 6.07 0.57 -11.14
C ARG A 262 6.39 -0.93 -11.06
N ILE A 263 5.48 -1.78 -11.58
CA ILE A 263 5.64 -3.24 -11.57
C ILE A 263 6.39 -3.71 -12.81
N SER A 264 6.14 -3.05 -13.94
CA SER A 264 6.70 -3.39 -15.26
C SER A 264 7.17 -2.11 -15.96
N PRO A 265 8.31 -1.51 -15.53
CA PRO A 265 8.76 -0.21 -16.02
C PRO A 265 9.11 -0.21 -17.51
N ASN A 266 9.44 -1.35 -18.07
CA ASN A 266 9.84 -1.51 -19.47
C ASN A 266 8.70 -1.99 -20.39
N ARG A 267 7.48 -2.19 -19.87
CA ARG A 267 6.35 -2.67 -20.67
C ARG A 267 5.68 -1.52 -21.41
N THR A 268 6.16 -1.21 -22.60
CA THR A 268 5.51 -0.26 -23.51
C THR A 268 4.29 -0.90 -24.16
N VAL A 269 3.19 -0.14 -24.20
CA VAL A 269 1.98 -0.49 -24.95
C VAL A 269 1.97 0.34 -26.22
N THR A 270 1.77 -0.31 -27.37
CA THR A 270 1.61 0.34 -28.67
C THR A 270 0.14 0.23 -29.08
N ILE A 271 -0.49 1.37 -29.31
CA ILE A 271 -1.91 1.48 -29.66
C ILE A 271 -2.01 2.11 -31.05
N PRO A 272 -2.54 1.41 -32.05
CA PRO A 272 -2.88 2.02 -33.35
C PRO A 272 -3.94 3.12 -33.17
N ILE A 273 -3.76 4.24 -33.83
CA ILE A 273 -4.70 5.37 -33.77
C ILE A 273 -5.84 5.14 -34.76
N HIS A 274 -7.06 5.15 -34.26
CA HIS A 274 -8.25 5.07 -35.13
C HIS A 274 -8.27 6.27 -36.09
N PRO A 275 -8.61 6.10 -37.40
CA PRO A 275 -8.55 7.19 -38.40
C PRO A 275 -9.31 8.47 -38.03
N HIS A 276 -10.45 8.32 -37.33
CA HIS A 276 -11.20 9.47 -36.81
C HIS A 276 -10.40 10.24 -35.74
N LEU A 277 -9.73 9.54 -34.84
CA LEU A 277 -8.90 10.16 -33.79
C LEU A 277 -7.64 10.80 -34.39
N ALA A 278 -7.05 10.18 -35.40
CA ALA A 278 -5.90 10.73 -36.13
C ALA A 278 -6.22 12.10 -36.75
N LYS A 279 -7.38 12.24 -37.41
CA LYS A 279 -7.85 13.53 -37.93
C LYS A 279 -8.03 14.59 -36.84
N VAL A 280 -8.53 14.21 -35.66
CA VAL A 280 -8.65 15.13 -34.52
C VAL A 280 -7.27 15.60 -34.05
N TYR A 281 -6.34 14.68 -33.88
CA TYR A 281 -4.99 15.01 -33.43
C TYR A 281 -4.21 15.83 -34.47
N GLN A 282 -4.38 15.55 -35.77
CA GLN A 282 -3.81 16.37 -36.84
C GLN A 282 -4.27 17.81 -36.77
N LYS A 283 -5.57 18.06 -36.59
CA LYS A 283 -6.13 19.42 -36.42
C LYS A 283 -5.54 20.12 -35.19
N LEU A 284 -5.40 19.42 -34.06
CA LEU A 284 -4.82 19.98 -32.85
C LEU A 284 -3.32 20.30 -33.04
N SER A 285 -2.58 19.48 -33.78
CA SER A 285 -1.14 19.70 -34.04
C SER A 285 -0.89 20.92 -34.93
N VAL A 286 -1.75 21.19 -35.91
CA VAL A 286 -1.68 22.39 -36.78
C VAL A 286 -2.01 23.67 -36.00
N GLY A 287 -3.08 23.66 -35.21
CA GLY A 287 -3.44 24.81 -34.38
C GLY A 287 -2.34 25.22 -33.39
N ARG A 288 -1.53 24.27 -32.96
CA ARG A 288 -0.41 24.52 -32.07
C ARG A 288 0.80 25.17 -32.76
N LYS A 289 1.17 24.74 -33.95
CA LYS A 289 2.29 25.36 -34.69
C LYS A 289 2.11 26.86 -34.85
N HIS A 290 0.87 27.34 -34.98
CA HIS A 290 0.58 28.76 -35.08
C HIS A 290 0.62 29.51 -33.71
N SER A 291 0.49 28.80 -32.58
CA SER A 291 0.56 29.40 -31.25
C SER A 291 1.99 29.43 -30.68
N ASP A 292 2.87 28.55 -31.13
CA ASP A 292 4.27 28.47 -30.65
C ASP A 292 5.20 29.45 -31.41
N GLU A 293 4.78 30.00 -32.57
CA GLU A 293 5.58 30.97 -33.37
C GLU A 293 5.70 32.36 -32.73
N GLY A 294 5.04 32.62 -31.61
CA GLY A 294 5.01 33.93 -30.93
C GLY A 294 5.57 33.97 -29.49
N VAL A 295 6.04 32.85 -28.96
CA VAL A 295 6.50 32.82 -27.56
C VAL A 295 7.97 32.39 -27.51
N GLU A 296 8.88 33.33 -27.28
CA GLU A 296 10.28 33.06 -26.91
C GLU A 296 10.28 32.23 -25.61
N LYS A 297 10.87 31.03 -25.66
CA LYS A 297 11.08 30.19 -24.49
C LYS A 297 12.10 30.87 -23.58
N GLU A 298 11.65 31.50 -22.51
CA GLU A 298 12.55 31.84 -21.40
C GLU A 298 13.21 30.55 -20.87
N SER A 299 14.51 30.49 -21.07
CA SER A 299 15.38 29.42 -20.63
C SER A 299 15.55 29.47 -19.11
N GLY A 300 14.93 28.54 -18.35
CA GLY A 300 15.25 28.42 -16.94
C GLY A 300 14.32 27.61 -16.06
N GLY A 301 13.12 27.22 -16.49
CA GLY A 301 12.20 26.39 -15.74
C GLY A 301 12.14 24.95 -16.27
N SER A 302 11.86 23.95 -15.45
CA SER A 302 11.54 22.60 -15.90
C SER A 302 10.40 22.69 -16.93
N ALA A 303 10.68 22.33 -18.19
CA ALA A 303 9.73 22.46 -19.29
C ALA A 303 8.42 21.71 -18.92
N GLU A 304 7.29 22.41 -18.94
CA GLU A 304 5.99 21.77 -18.71
C GLU A 304 5.79 20.61 -19.70
N PRO A 305 5.21 19.48 -19.26
CA PRO A 305 4.95 18.36 -20.15
C PRO A 305 4.05 18.79 -21.31
N ASN A 306 4.47 18.42 -22.52
CA ASN A 306 3.82 18.78 -23.76
C ASN A 306 2.53 17.97 -23.98
N TYR A 307 1.51 18.20 -23.16
CA TYR A 307 0.24 17.47 -23.22
C TYR A 307 -0.51 17.72 -24.53
N ILE A 308 -1.22 16.70 -25.05
CA ILE A 308 -2.18 16.87 -26.15
C ILE A 308 -3.32 17.78 -25.74
N LEU A 309 -3.77 17.68 -24.49
CA LEU A 309 -4.82 18.47 -23.88
C LEU A 309 -4.27 19.25 -22.67
N PRO A 310 -3.60 20.40 -22.90
CA PRO A 310 -2.81 21.10 -21.87
C PRO A 310 -3.64 21.49 -20.64
N GLU A 311 -4.84 22.02 -20.83
CA GLU A 311 -5.70 22.44 -19.71
C GLU A 311 -6.17 21.25 -18.88
N ILE A 312 -6.57 20.17 -19.53
CA ILE A 312 -7.02 18.94 -18.86
C ILE A 312 -5.83 18.26 -18.16
N GLY A 313 -4.64 18.24 -18.79
CA GLY A 313 -3.43 17.71 -18.20
C GLY A 313 -3.06 18.45 -16.90
N ARG A 314 -2.98 19.78 -16.93
CA ARG A 314 -2.74 20.63 -15.75
C ARG A 314 -3.81 20.44 -14.69
N MET A 315 -5.09 20.43 -15.06
CA MET A 315 -6.19 20.17 -14.13
C MET A 315 -6.07 18.82 -13.45
N TYR A 316 -5.61 17.79 -14.17
CA TYR A 316 -5.44 16.45 -13.64
C TYR A 316 -4.25 16.39 -12.65
N GLU A 317 -3.14 17.06 -12.92
CA GLU A 317 -1.99 17.13 -12.02
C GLU A 317 -2.32 17.90 -10.72
N GLN A 318 -3.09 18.96 -10.82
CA GLN A 318 -3.58 19.70 -9.64
C GLN A 318 -4.53 18.86 -8.77
N GLY A 319 -5.29 17.94 -9.38
CA GLY A 319 -6.19 17.05 -8.66
C GLY A 319 -7.06 16.20 -9.59
N PRO A 320 -6.81 14.88 -9.65
CA PRO A 320 -7.54 13.97 -10.53
C PRO A 320 -9.07 14.01 -10.35
N HIS A 321 -9.55 14.36 -9.17
CA HIS A 321 -10.96 14.49 -8.85
C HIS A 321 -11.63 15.63 -9.63
N ARG A 322 -10.90 16.71 -9.98
CA ARG A 322 -11.45 17.85 -10.74
C ARG A 322 -11.89 17.42 -12.14
N VAL A 323 -11.06 16.66 -12.83
CA VAL A 323 -11.39 16.11 -14.16
C VAL A 323 -12.54 15.11 -14.04
N SER A 324 -12.51 14.22 -13.05
CA SER A 324 -13.59 13.26 -12.80
C SER A 324 -14.92 13.94 -12.53
N PHE A 325 -14.95 15.03 -11.76
CA PHE A 325 -16.15 15.81 -11.45
C PHE A 325 -16.74 16.49 -12.70
N ASN A 326 -15.88 17.05 -13.56
CA ASN A 326 -16.32 17.64 -14.81
C ASN A 326 -16.90 16.60 -15.78
N LEU A 327 -16.26 15.43 -15.88
CA LEU A 327 -16.76 14.31 -16.65
C LEU A 327 -18.11 13.81 -16.11
N GLU A 328 -18.28 13.74 -14.79
CA GLU A 328 -19.56 13.39 -14.18
C GLU A 328 -20.69 14.32 -14.62
N LYS A 329 -20.43 15.64 -14.68
CA LYS A 329 -21.40 16.61 -15.20
C LYS A 329 -21.75 16.37 -16.67
N ILE A 330 -20.74 16.05 -17.51
CA ILE A 330 -20.95 15.74 -18.92
C ILE A 330 -21.79 14.46 -19.09
N PHE A 331 -21.48 13.40 -18.35
CA PHE A 331 -22.25 12.15 -18.38
C PHE A 331 -23.70 12.37 -17.95
N LYS A 332 -23.92 13.13 -16.88
CA LYS A 332 -25.28 13.48 -16.42
C LYS A 332 -26.06 14.32 -17.47
N ALA A 333 -25.42 15.31 -18.09
CA ALA A 333 -26.02 16.10 -19.14
C ALA A 333 -26.37 15.26 -20.37
N ALA A 334 -25.58 14.26 -20.70
CA ALA A 334 -25.88 13.29 -21.76
C ALA A 334 -27.01 12.30 -21.41
N GLY A 335 -27.60 12.40 -20.22
CA GLY A 335 -28.66 11.51 -19.75
C GLY A 335 -28.20 10.08 -19.50
N ILE A 336 -26.89 9.91 -19.15
CA ILE A 336 -26.31 8.59 -18.84
C ILE A 336 -26.45 8.34 -17.35
N GLN A 337 -27.07 7.21 -17.00
CA GLN A 337 -27.18 6.77 -15.61
C GLN A 337 -25.80 6.32 -15.10
N MET A 338 -25.29 7.05 -14.11
CA MET A 338 -23.93 6.83 -13.61
C MET A 338 -23.85 5.84 -12.45
N SER A 339 -24.95 5.65 -11.74
CA SER A 339 -25.00 4.76 -10.58
C SER A 339 -26.41 4.22 -10.37
N VAL A 340 -26.51 3.00 -9.86
CA VAL A 340 -27.75 2.31 -9.53
C VAL A 340 -27.80 1.97 -8.06
N ALA A 341 -29.00 1.97 -7.47
CA ALA A 341 -29.25 1.38 -6.18
C ALA A 341 -29.26 -0.14 -6.36
N VAL A 342 -28.64 -0.86 -5.45
CA VAL A 342 -28.63 -2.32 -5.43
C VAL A 342 -29.17 -2.76 -4.07
N ASP A 343 -30.10 -3.70 -4.07
CA ASP A 343 -30.71 -4.21 -2.86
C ASP A 343 -29.65 -4.78 -1.89
N GLY A 344 -29.82 -4.46 -0.61
CA GLY A 344 -28.88 -4.84 0.44
C GLY A 344 -27.62 -3.96 0.52
N ARG A 345 -27.49 -2.89 -0.29
CA ARG A 345 -26.36 -1.95 -0.24
C ARG A 345 -26.79 -0.56 0.20
N ARG A 346 -26.08 -0.02 1.15
CA ARG A 346 -26.28 1.36 1.64
C ARG A 346 -25.95 2.42 0.58
N TRP A 347 -25.00 2.13 -0.33
CA TRP A 347 -24.49 3.09 -1.31
C TRP A 347 -24.79 2.62 -2.74
N LYS A 348 -25.14 3.58 -3.61
CA LYS A 348 -25.28 3.32 -5.04
C LYS A 348 -23.99 2.78 -5.62
N VAL A 349 -24.11 1.83 -6.54
CA VAL A 349 -22.97 1.23 -7.26
C VAL A 349 -22.72 1.98 -8.55
N PRO A 350 -21.48 2.37 -8.88
CA PRO A 350 -21.16 3.02 -10.15
C PRO A 350 -21.47 2.09 -11.33
N GLU A 351 -22.29 2.55 -12.27
CA GLU A 351 -22.68 1.82 -13.47
C GLU A 351 -21.95 2.32 -14.71
N ALA A 352 -21.94 3.65 -14.91
CA ALA A 352 -21.23 4.29 -16.02
C ALA A 352 -20.29 5.38 -15.52
N THR A 353 -19.05 5.37 -16.02
CA THR A 353 -18.02 6.37 -15.72
C THR A 353 -17.09 6.49 -16.94
N PHE A 354 -16.07 7.36 -16.90
CA PHE A 354 -15.05 7.36 -17.95
C PHE A 354 -14.46 5.98 -18.24
N HIS A 355 -14.36 5.11 -17.23
CA HIS A 355 -13.87 3.75 -17.42
C HIS A 355 -14.79 2.89 -18.29
N SER A 356 -16.08 3.24 -18.38
CA SER A 356 -17.03 2.60 -19.31
C SER A 356 -16.63 2.79 -20.78
N LEU A 357 -15.93 3.87 -21.14
CA LEU A 357 -15.37 4.03 -22.50
C LEU A 357 -14.38 2.92 -22.84
N ARG A 358 -13.56 2.54 -21.86
CA ARG A 358 -12.64 1.40 -22.02
C ARG A 358 -13.38 0.07 -22.12
N HIS A 359 -14.45 -0.12 -21.35
CA HIS A 359 -15.31 -1.31 -21.47
C HIS A 359 -15.92 -1.36 -22.86
N THR A 360 -16.49 -0.22 -23.32
CA THR A 360 -17.06 -0.08 -24.67
C THR A 360 -16.03 -0.39 -25.77
N PHE A 361 -14.80 0.14 -25.63
CA PHE A 361 -13.72 -0.18 -26.59
C PHE A 361 -13.44 -1.68 -26.67
N VAL A 362 -13.31 -2.35 -25.50
CA VAL A 362 -13.02 -3.79 -25.44
C VAL A 362 -14.16 -4.60 -26.05
N SER A 363 -15.42 -4.29 -25.72
CA SER A 363 -16.60 -4.96 -26.29
C SER A 363 -16.72 -4.74 -27.79
N MET A 364 -16.54 -3.49 -28.28
CA MET A 364 -16.56 -3.21 -29.71
C MET A 364 -15.45 -3.97 -30.46
N ALA A 365 -14.24 -4.03 -29.92
CA ALA A 365 -13.13 -4.76 -30.51
C ALA A 365 -13.39 -6.27 -30.50
N ALA A 366 -13.94 -6.81 -29.43
CA ALA A 366 -14.32 -8.24 -29.36
C ALA A 366 -15.43 -8.57 -30.36
N ASN A 367 -16.47 -7.74 -30.44
CA ASN A 367 -17.58 -7.92 -31.39
C ASN A 367 -17.14 -7.75 -32.86
N ALA A 368 -16.07 -6.99 -33.12
CA ALA A 368 -15.42 -6.90 -34.43
C ALA A 368 -14.54 -8.12 -34.76
N GLY A 369 -14.45 -9.11 -33.88
CA GLY A 369 -13.68 -10.33 -34.07
C GLY A 369 -12.18 -10.19 -33.83
N ILE A 370 -11.74 -9.11 -33.16
CA ILE A 370 -10.32 -8.93 -32.83
C ILE A 370 -9.92 -9.96 -31.75
N PRO A 371 -8.85 -10.73 -31.98
CA PRO A 371 -8.42 -11.73 -30.99
C PRO A 371 -8.13 -11.14 -29.62
N LEU A 372 -8.54 -11.83 -28.57
CA LEU A 372 -8.48 -11.35 -27.18
C LEU A 372 -7.07 -10.92 -26.74
N HIS A 373 -6.04 -11.64 -27.16
CA HIS A 373 -4.65 -11.30 -26.83
C HIS A 373 -4.19 -9.98 -27.47
N ILE A 374 -4.72 -9.63 -28.66
CA ILE A 374 -4.48 -8.35 -29.32
C ILE A 374 -5.15 -7.23 -28.52
N ILE A 375 -6.42 -7.41 -28.16
CA ILE A 375 -7.14 -6.44 -27.32
C ILE A 375 -6.40 -6.24 -25.99
N GLN A 376 -5.93 -7.32 -25.37
CA GLN A 376 -5.14 -7.25 -24.12
C GLN A 376 -3.85 -6.45 -24.28
N SER A 377 -3.13 -6.64 -25.38
CA SER A 377 -1.90 -5.89 -25.64
C SER A 377 -2.16 -4.40 -25.84
N ILE A 378 -3.24 -4.04 -26.55
CA ILE A 378 -3.66 -2.65 -26.78
C ILE A 378 -4.06 -1.97 -25.47
N VAL A 379 -4.91 -2.59 -24.66
CA VAL A 379 -5.40 -1.97 -23.43
C VAL A 379 -4.44 -2.13 -22.24
N GLY A 380 -3.43 -2.98 -22.35
CA GLY A 380 -2.45 -3.23 -21.27
C GLY A 380 -3.07 -3.93 -20.06
N HIS A 381 -3.91 -4.97 -20.28
CA HIS A 381 -4.40 -5.82 -19.19
C HIS A 381 -3.33 -6.83 -18.78
N GLU A 382 -3.07 -6.97 -17.47
CA GLU A 382 -2.10 -7.94 -16.93
C GLU A 382 -2.68 -9.37 -16.87
N SER A 383 -4.00 -9.49 -16.71
CA SER A 383 -4.69 -10.77 -16.53
C SER A 383 -5.65 -11.04 -17.68
N ARG A 384 -5.62 -12.28 -18.21
CA ARG A 384 -6.59 -12.77 -19.20
C ARG A 384 -8.03 -12.70 -18.66
N ALA A 385 -8.21 -12.97 -17.38
CA ALA A 385 -9.52 -12.94 -16.74
C ALA A 385 -10.21 -11.57 -16.84
N MET A 386 -9.43 -10.45 -16.87
CA MET A 386 -10.01 -9.11 -17.01
C MET A 386 -10.61 -8.84 -18.40
N THR A 387 -10.11 -9.48 -19.45
CA THR A 387 -10.61 -9.30 -20.81
C THR A 387 -11.65 -10.33 -21.16
N TRP A 388 -11.60 -11.50 -20.53
CA TRP A 388 -12.54 -12.60 -20.76
C TRP A 388 -13.99 -12.23 -20.38
N HIS A 389 -14.22 -11.35 -19.43
CA HIS A 389 -15.56 -10.86 -19.06
C HIS A 389 -16.31 -10.12 -20.18
N TYR A 390 -15.62 -9.74 -21.25
CA TYR A 390 -16.20 -9.03 -22.40
C TYR A 390 -16.43 -9.94 -23.61
N TYR A 391 -16.04 -11.21 -23.50
CA TYR A 391 -16.17 -12.18 -24.56
C TYR A 391 -17.46 -12.97 -24.34
N HIS A 392 -18.54 -12.53 -24.98
CA HIS A 392 -19.76 -13.31 -25.07
C HIS A 392 -19.65 -14.14 -26.34
N GLU A 393 -19.47 -15.45 -26.19
CA GLU A 393 -19.50 -16.39 -27.31
C GLU A 393 -20.92 -16.39 -27.87
N ASP A 394 -21.10 -15.72 -29.02
CA ASP A 394 -22.32 -15.80 -29.83
C ASP A 394 -22.16 -16.96 -30.83
N GLU A 395 -23.22 -17.75 -30.99
CA GLU A 395 -23.26 -18.88 -31.93
C GLU A 395 -22.88 -18.46 -33.35
N GLY A 396 -23.22 -17.23 -33.76
CA GLY A 396 -22.83 -16.67 -35.05
C GLY A 396 -21.32 -16.48 -35.20
N MET A 397 -20.61 -16.06 -34.13
CA MET A 397 -19.15 -15.94 -34.11
C MET A 397 -18.47 -17.30 -34.19
N LEU A 398 -19.00 -18.31 -33.50
CA LEU A 398 -18.47 -19.67 -33.54
C LEU A 398 -18.65 -20.27 -34.95
N ARG A 399 -19.80 -20.12 -35.59
CA ARG A 399 -20.05 -20.53 -36.98
C ARG A 399 -19.11 -19.84 -37.97
N LYS A 400 -18.94 -18.54 -37.83
CA LYS A 400 -18.02 -17.76 -38.67
C LYS A 400 -16.56 -18.21 -38.51
N ALA A 401 -16.11 -18.46 -37.26
CA ALA A 401 -14.79 -18.98 -37.00
C ALA A 401 -14.55 -20.36 -37.64
N ILE A 402 -15.52 -21.27 -37.55
CA ILE A 402 -15.42 -22.59 -38.20
C ILE A 402 -15.44 -22.47 -39.72
N SER A 403 -16.27 -21.59 -40.29
CA SER A 403 -16.36 -21.40 -41.77
C SER A 403 -15.11 -20.77 -42.37
N THR A 404 -14.20 -20.15 -41.62
CA THR A 404 -12.92 -19.64 -42.07
C THR A 404 -11.84 -20.70 -42.18
N ILE A 405 -12.07 -21.93 -41.67
CA ILE A 405 -11.14 -23.05 -41.86
C ILE A 405 -11.25 -23.54 -43.30
N PRO A 406 -10.13 -23.60 -44.05
CA PRO A 406 -10.17 -24.08 -45.44
C PRO A 406 -10.74 -25.48 -45.54
N SER A 407 -11.59 -25.73 -46.56
CA SER A 407 -12.00 -27.09 -46.94
C SER A 407 -10.82 -27.77 -47.64
N PHE A 408 -10.44 -28.93 -47.14
CA PHE A 408 -9.36 -29.72 -47.74
C PHE A 408 -9.87 -30.67 -48.83
N GLU A 409 -11.20 -30.74 -49.05
CA GLU A 409 -11.79 -31.63 -50.10
C GLU A 409 -11.63 -31.08 -51.50
N GLU A 410 -11.34 -29.77 -51.69
CA GLU A 410 -11.13 -29.17 -53.02
C GLU A 410 -9.66 -29.18 -53.50
N ALA A 411 -8.72 -29.69 -52.73
CA ALA A 411 -7.29 -29.71 -53.07
C ALA A 411 -6.82 -30.99 -53.81
N VAL A 412 -7.77 -31.85 -54.32
CA VAL A 412 -7.45 -33.01 -55.14
C VAL A 412 -8.16 -32.85 -56.50
N LYS A 413 -7.67 -31.90 -57.31
CA LYS A 413 -7.83 -31.90 -58.77
C LYS A 413 -6.51 -31.47 -59.41
#